data_e06b44413c400f8fc731b4f4efd91aac
#
_entry.id   e06b44413c400f8fc731b4f4efd91aac
#
_cell.length_a   1.000
_cell.length_b   1.000
_cell.length_c   1.000
_cell.angle_alpha   90.00
_cell.angle_beta   90.00
_cell.angle_gamma   90.00
#
_symmetry.space_group_name_H-M   'P 1'
#
loop_
_entity.id
_entity.type
_entity.pdbx_description
1 polymer ?
#
loop_
_entity_poly.entity_id
_entity_poly.type
_entity_poly.pdbx_seq_one_letter_code
_entity_poly.pdbx_strand_id
1 'polypeptide(L)'
;MIEFQDALKKSRAYNLIKHDIDTGNLSHAYMVISPDVFAVQNLFRLIACAVYCKDACTTCSVCKKVLNGNHADVKFINEDGKKIKVEDVAALIEDTETKPFESDNKLYFVNSADKMNPAAQNKLLKTLEEPQKAVSIF
;
A
#
# COMPACT_ATOMS: atom_id res chain seq x y z
N MET A 1 14.13 2.15 7.01
CA MET A 1 14.05 3.51 7.57
C MET A 1 13.27 4.40 6.63
N ILE A 2 12.41 5.23 7.18
CA ILE A 2 11.63 6.17 6.36
C ILE A 2 12.34 7.53 6.37
N GLU A 3 12.68 8.01 5.18
CA GLU A 3 13.24 9.36 5.05
C GLU A 3 12.13 10.40 4.99
N PHE A 4 12.43 11.60 5.43
CA PHE A 4 11.49 12.72 5.47
C PHE A 4 10.19 12.41 6.23
N GLN A 5 10.29 11.55 7.25
CA GLN A 5 9.11 11.10 8.02
C GLN A 5 8.27 12.26 8.56
N ASP A 6 8.90 13.26 9.15
CA ASP A 6 8.18 14.40 9.72
C ASP A 6 7.47 15.21 8.65
N ALA A 7 8.11 15.43 7.51
CA ALA A 7 7.49 16.13 6.38
C ALA A 7 6.32 15.35 5.80
N LEU A 8 6.47 14.02 5.68
CA LEU A 8 5.40 13.16 5.17
C LEU A 8 4.20 13.13 6.11
N LYS A 9 4.42 13.10 7.43
CA LYS A 9 3.32 13.15 8.41
C LYS A 9 2.55 14.47 8.38
N LYS A 10 3.15 15.53 7.85
CA LYS A 10 2.49 16.82 7.67
C LYS A 10 1.83 16.96 6.30
N SER A 11 2.04 16.02 5.40
CA SER A 11 1.47 16.07 4.06
C SER A 11 -0.04 15.87 4.10
N ARG A 12 -0.72 16.49 3.11
CA ARG A 12 -2.17 16.33 2.96
C ARG A 12 -2.55 14.88 2.66
N ALA A 13 -1.79 14.22 1.80
CA ALA A 13 -2.04 12.83 1.43
C ALA A 13 -2.00 11.91 2.66
N TYR A 14 -0.96 12.01 3.48
CA TYR A 14 -0.85 11.22 4.69
C TYR A 14 -2.01 11.50 5.65
N ASN A 15 -2.33 12.75 5.87
CA ASN A 15 -3.38 13.13 6.83
C ASN A 15 -4.76 12.67 6.40
N LEU A 16 -5.07 12.71 5.11
CA LEU A 16 -6.34 12.18 4.58
C LEU A 16 -6.45 10.68 4.82
N ILE A 17 -5.42 9.92 4.48
CA ILE A 17 -5.42 8.46 4.64
C ILE A 17 -5.41 8.10 6.13
N LYS A 18 -4.65 8.81 6.94
CA LYS A 18 -4.59 8.59 8.39
C LYS A 18 -5.95 8.83 9.05
N HIS A 19 -6.69 9.84 8.60
CA HIS A 19 -8.06 10.07 9.07
C HIS A 19 -8.96 8.86 8.77
N ASP A 20 -8.88 8.32 7.56
CA ASP A 20 -9.65 7.12 7.20
C ASP A 20 -9.25 5.92 8.05
N ILE A 21 -7.97 5.74 8.33
CA ILE A 21 -7.47 4.68 9.21
C ILE A 21 -8.04 4.84 10.62
N ASP A 22 -7.95 6.04 11.19
CA ASP A 22 -8.34 6.31 12.58
C ASP A 22 -9.87 6.21 12.79
N THR A 23 -10.64 6.46 11.75
CA THR A 23 -12.10 6.38 11.81
C THR A 23 -12.64 5.01 11.40
N GLY A 24 -11.77 4.06 11.05
CA GLY A 24 -12.18 2.73 10.60
C GLY A 24 -12.79 2.71 9.21
N ASN A 25 -12.54 3.72 8.40
CA ASN A 25 -13.12 3.90 7.07
C ASN A 25 -12.08 3.81 5.95
N LEU A 26 -11.04 2.99 6.14
CA LEU A 26 -10.02 2.82 5.12
C LEU A 26 -10.65 2.30 3.83
N SER A 27 -10.45 3.02 2.73
CA SER A 27 -10.98 2.65 1.42
C SER A 27 -10.26 1.43 0.86
N HIS A 28 -10.91 0.73 -0.07
CA HIS A 28 -10.32 -0.40 -0.77
C HIS A 28 -9.28 0.03 -1.83
N ALA A 29 -9.29 1.29 -2.25
CA ALA A 29 -8.35 1.80 -3.25
C ALA A 29 -8.02 3.27 -3.02
N TYR A 30 -6.74 3.60 -3.19
CA TYR A 30 -6.23 4.97 -3.18
C TYR A 30 -5.28 5.14 -4.35
N MET A 31 -5.36 6.30 -5.00
CA MET A 31 -4.40 6.68 -6.03
C MET A 31 -3.56 7.85 -5.51
N VAL A 32 -2.26 7.65 -5.42
CA VAL A 32 -1.32 8.69 -5.01
C VAL A 32 -0.55 9.15 -6.24
N ILE A 33 -0.65 10.44 -6.55
CA ILE A 33 -0.01 11.03 -7.72
C ILE A 33 1.10 11.97 -7.27
N SER A 34 2.33 11.68 -7.71
CA SER A 34 3.49 12.54 -7.43
C SER A 34 4.58 12.27 -8.46
N PRO A 35 5.33 13.30 -8.86
CA PRO A 35 6.51 13.12 -9.71
C PRO A 35 7.69 12.53 -8.96
N ASP A 36 7.66 12.53 -7.64
CA ASP A 36 8.74 12.03 -6.79
C ASP A 36 8.46 10.59 -6.33
N VAL A 37 9.00 9.63 -7.07
CA VAL A 37 8.83 8.20 -6.78
C VAL A 37 9.37 7.82 -5.40
N PHE A 38 10.49 8.43 -5.00
CA PHE A 38 11.10 8.14 -3.70
C PHE A 38 10.21 8.59 -2.55
N ALA A 39 9.61 9.78 -2.67
CA ALA A 39 8.66 10.26 -1.67
C ALA A 39 7.42 9.36 -1.57
N VAL A 40 6.91 8.88 -2.69
CA VAL A 40 5.76 7.95 -2.70
C VAL A 40 6.11 6.63 -1.99
N GLN A 41 7.29 6.07 -2.26
CA GLN A 41 7.73 4.84 -1.60
C GLN A 41 7.80 5.02 -0.08
N ASN A 42 8.35 6.13 0.38
CA ASN A 42 8.41 6.42 1.82
C ASN A 42 7.03 6.68 2.43
N LEU A 43 6.15 7.36 1.69
CA LEU A 43 4.77 7.56 2.12
C LEU A 43 4.04 6.21 2.28
N PHE A 44 4.21 5.29 1.34
CA PHE A 44 3.59 3.97 1.41
C PHE A 44 4.06 3.19 2.65
N ARG A 45 5.34 3.23 2.96
CA ARG A 45 5.87 2.60 4.17
C ARG A 45 5.29 3.20 5.44
N LEU A 46 5.16 4.51 5.46
CA LEU A 46 4.59 5.22 6.60
C LEU A 46 3.10 4.89 6.78
N ILE A 47 2.34 4.83 5.69
CA ILE A 47 0.92 4.43 5.71
C ILE A 47 0.78 3.00 6.24
N ALA A 48 1.60 2.08 5.77
CA ALA A 48 1.58 0.70 6.24
C ALA A 48 1.84 0.61 7.74
N CYS A 49 2.81 1.37 8.24
CA CYS A 49 3.06 1.45 9.68
C CYS A 49 1.83 2.01 10.42
N ALA A 50 1.19 3.05 9.87
CA ALA A 50 0.04 3.69 10.50
C ALA A 50 -1.18 2.77 10.63
N VAL A 51 -1.38 1.86 9.69
CA VAL A 51 -2.49 0.90 9.74
C VAL A 51 -2.37 -0.05 10.93
N TYR A 52 -1.17 -0.49 11.24
CA TYR A 52 -0.91 -1.49 12.28
C TYR A 52 -0.37 -0.90 13.58
N CYS A 53 0.04 0.35 13.57
CA CYS A 53 0.55 1.07 14.73
C CYS A 53 -0.07 2.46 14.74
N LYS A 54 -0.90 2.75 15.73
CA LYS A 54 -1.66 4.00 15.81
C LYS A 54 -0.79 5.24 15.59
N ASP A 55 0.40 5.25 16.17
CA ASP A 55 1.29 6.40 16.11
C ASP A 55 2.27 6.35 14.94
N ALA A 56 2.24 5.26 14.15
CA ALA A 56 3.23 5.02 13.09
C ALA A 56 4.65 5.32 13.59
N CYS A 57 5.02 4.73 14.72
CA CYS A 57 6.25 5.08 15.43
C CYS A 57 7.54 4.68 14.69
N THR A 58 7.44 3.71 13.76
CA THR A 58 8.54 3.16 12.95
C THR A 58 9.60 2.39 13.74
N THR A 59 9.43 2.26 15.05
CA THR A 59 10.43 1.62 15.94
C THR A 59 9.91 0.37 16.66
N CYS A 60 8.59 0.17 16.76
CA CYS A 60 8.04 -1.02 17.41
C CYS A 60 8.21 -2.27 16.55
N SER A 61 7.95 -3.45 17.13
CA SER A 61 8.11 -4.73 16.43
C SER A 61 7.28 -4.83 15.16
N VAL A 62 6.02 -4.34 15.19
CA VAL A 62 5.12 -4.35 14.03
C VAL A 62 5.64 -3.45 12.93
N CYS A 63 6.02 -2.22 13.26
CA CYS A 63 6.60 -1.29 12.29
C CYS A 63 7.88 -1.84 11.68
N LYS A 64 8.74 -2.46 12.47
CA LYS A 64 9.97 -3.10 11.98
C LYS A 64 9.66 -4.22 10.98
N LYS A 65 8.66 -5.05 11.24
CA LYS A 65 8.23 -6.07 10.29
C LYS A 65 7.80 -5.47 8.96
N VAL A 66 6.98 -4.43 9.01
CA VAL A 66 6.51 -3.72 7.82
C VAL A 66 7.70 -3.17 7.03
N LEU A 67 8.59 -2.45 7.70
CA LEU A 67 9.73 -1.79 7.05
C LEU A 67 10.75 -2.77 6.47
N ASN A 68 10.87 -3.96 7.07
CA ASN A 68 11.78 -5.01 6.60
C ASN A 68 11.16 -5.91 5.52
N GLY A 69 9.91 -5.66 5.13
CA GLY A 69 9.22 -6.49 4.16
C GLY A 69 8.79 -7.86 4.69
N ASN A 70 8.75 -8.03 6.00
CA ASN A 70 8.45 -9.32 6.64
C ASN A 70 7.02 -9.44 7.18
N HIS A 71 6.19 -8.42 7.01
CA HIS A 71 4.79 -8.50 7.42
C HIS A 71 3.99 -9.29 6.38
N ALA A 72 3.33 -10.38 6.82
CA ALA A 72 2.64 -11.31 5.92
C ALA A 72 1.50 -10.67 5.13
N ASP A 73 0.87 -9.64 5.68
CA ASP A 73 -0.30 -8.99 5.09
C ASP A 73 0.01 -7.68 4.36
N VAL A 74 1.29 -7.36 4.19
CA VAL A 74 1.73 -6.15 3.48
C VAL A 74 2.63 -6.55 2.31
N LYS A 75 2.27 -6.11 1.11
CA LYS A 75 3.06 -6.34 -0.11
C LYS A 75 3.42 -5.00 -0.74
N PHE A 76 4.71 -4.82 -1.01
CA PHE A 76 5.22 -3.69 -1.79
C PHE A 76 5.57 -4.22 -3.18
N ILE A 77 4.87 -3.73 -4.19
CA ILE A 77 4.98 -4.23 -5.55
C ILE A 77 5.73 -3.21 -6.40
N ASN A 78 6.67 -3.71 -7.21
CA ASN A 78 7.41 -2.91 -8.19
C ASN A 78 8.21 -1.77 -7.55
N GLU A 79 8.86 -2.02 -6.41
CA GLU A 79 9.69 -1.00 -5.74
C GLU A 79 10.88 -0.54 -6.60
N ASP A 80 11.31 -1.35 -7.55
CA ASP A 80 12.39 -1.00 -8.48
C ASP A 80 11.96 -0.13 -9.66
N GLY A 81 10.66 0.17 -9.77
CA GLY A 81 10.14 1.08 -10.80
C GLY A 81 10.13 0.54 -12.21
N LYS A 82 10.22 -0.78 -12.38
CA LYS A 82 10.16 -1.44 -13.69
C LYS A 82 8.73 -1.51 -14.22
N LYS A 83 8.56 -2.05 -15.43
CA LYS A 83 7.24 -2.28 -16.02
C LYS A 83 6.47 -3.32 -15.21
N ILE A 84 5.18 -3.08 -15.05
CA ILE A 84 4.28 -4.01 -14.39
C ILE A 84 3.55 -4.81 -15.48
N LYS A 85 3.75 -6.12 -15.46
CA LYS A 85 3.16 -7.03 -16.43
C LYS A 85 1.82 -7.56 -15.94
N VAL A 86 1.03 -8.12 -16.84
CA VAL A 86 -0.26 -8.73 -16.51
C VAL A 86 -0.09 -9.90 -15.50
N GLU A 87 1.00 -10.62 -15.56
CA GLU A 87 1.32 -11.71 -14.62
C GLU A 87 1.52 -11.19 -13.20
N ASP A 88 2.12 -10.01 -13.06
CA ASP A 88 2.33 -9.37 -11.75
C ASP A 88 0.97 -8.98 -11.12
N VAL A 89 0.08 -8.45 -11.93
CA VAL A 89 -1.27 -8.10 -11.49
C VAL A 89 -2.08 -9.35 -11.17
N ALA A 90 -1.95 -10.40 -11.98
CA ALA A 90 -2.63 -11.68 -11.72
C ALA A 90 -2.22 -12.27 -10.37
N ALA A 91 -0.91 -12.23 -10.05
CA ALA A 91 -0.40 -12.70 -8.78
C ALA A 91 -0.93 -11.87 -7.61
N LEU A 92 -1.01 -10.55 -7.77
CA LEU A 92 -1.59 -9.66 -6.77
C LEU A 92 -3.06 -10.00 -6.52
N ILE A 93 -3.85 -10.16 -7.56
CA ILE A 93 -5.28 -10.47 -7.45
C ILE A 93 -5.48 -11.81 -6.74
N GLU A 94 -4.73 -12.83 -7.10
CA GLU A 94 -4.79 -14.13 -6.45
C GLU A 94 -4.48 -14.02 -4.96
N ASP A 95 -3.48 -13.22 -4.59
CA ASP A 95 -3.14 -12.99 -3.19
C ASP A 95 -4.25 -12.26 -2.43
N THR A 96 -5.00 -11.36 -3.08
CA THR A 96 -6.13 -10.66 -2.43
C THR A 96 -7.28 -11.60 -2.07
N GLU A 97 -7.39 -12.73 -2.75
CA GLU A 97 -8.45 -13.71 -2.50
C GLU A 97 -8.21 -14.54 -1.24
N THR A 98 -7.00 -14.50 -0.69
CA THR A 98 -6.68 -15.19 0.55
C THR A 98 -6.97 -14.29 1.76
N LYS A 99 -7.27 -14.92 2.91
CA LYS A 99 -7.56 -14.18 4.14
C LYS A 99 -6.29 -13.53 4.71
N PRO A 100 -6.40 -12.43 5.46
CA PRO A 100 -5.27 -11.87 6.20
C PRO A 100 -4.65 -12.93 7.11
N PHE A 101 -3.33 -12.92 7.22
CA PHE A 101 -2.58 -13.95 7.94
C PHE A 101 -2.37 -13.60 9.41
N GLU A 102 -1.97 -12.35 9.70
CA GLU A 102 -1.65 -11.93 11.07
C GLU A 102 -2.35 -10.63 11.50
N SER A 103 -3.20 -10.06 10.64
CA SER A 103 -3.92 -8.81 10.91
C SER A 103 -5.33 -8.87 10.36
N ASP A 104 -6.10 -7.80 10.56
CA ASP A 104 -7.46 -7.69 10.05
C ASP A 104 -7.53 -7.18 8.61
N ASN A 105 -6.43 -6.65 8.08
CA ASN A 105 -6.39 -6.03 6.77
C ASN A 105 -5.15 -6.46 5.99
N LYS A 106 -5.31 -6.59 4.67
CA LYS A 106 -4.21 -6.80 3.73
C LYS A 106 -3.97 -5.52 2.95
N LEU A 107 -2.71 -5.13 2.83
CA LEU A 107 -2.32 -3.92 2.14
C LEU A 107 -1.41 -4.25 0.96
N TYR A 108 -1.69 -3.60 -0.17
CA TYR A 108 -0.90 -3.72 -1.38
C TYR A 108 -0.49 -2.32 -1.83
N PHE A 109 0.80 -2.08 -1.94
CA PHE A 109 1.35 -0.81 -2.39
C PHE A 109 2.00 -1.02 -3.74
N VAL A 110 1.35 -0.50 -4.79
CA VAL A 110 1.83 -0.66 -6.17
C VAL A 110 2.62 0.59 -6.56
N ASN A 111 3.91 0.44 -6.67
CA ASN A 111 4.81 1.53 -7.04
C ASN A 111 4.83 1.71 -8.55
N SER A 112 4.78 2.95 -9.00
CA SER A 112 4.81 3.29 -10.43
C SER A 112 3.71 2.58 -11.23
N ALA A 113 2.47 2.68 -10.75
CA ALA A 113 1.31 2.05 -11.39
C ALA A 113 1.10 2.52 -12.84
N ASP A 114 1.60 3.70 -13.20
CA ASP A 114 1.60 4.23 -14.56
C ASP A 114 2.39 3.37 -15.55
N LYS A 115 3.24 2.48 -15.06
CA LYS A 115 4.03 1.55 -15.88
C LYS A 115 3.33 0.24 -16.21
N MET A 116 2.06 0.12 -15.84
CA MET A 116 1.23 -1.02 -16.25
C MET A 116 0.92 -0.95 -17.74
N ASN A 117 1.02 -2.09 -18.44
CA ASN A 117 0.50 -2.18 -19.80
C ASN A 117 -1.04 -2.20 -19.78
N PRO A 118 -1.73 -1.99 -20.93
CA PRO A 118 -3.20 -1.98 -20.95
C PRO A 118 -3.85 -3.25 -20.42
N ALA A 119 -3.26 -4.43 -20.67
CA ALA A 119 -3.78 -5.69 -20.17
C ALA A 119 -3.75 -5.76 -18.63
N ALA A 120 -2.64 -5.30 -18.02
CA ALA A 120 -2.50 -5.22 -16.57
C ALA A 120 -3.49 -4.24 -15.95
N GLN A 121 -3.66 -3.06 -16.57
CA GLN A 121 -4.61 -2.04 -16.14
C GLN A 121 -6.04 -2.58 -16.13
N ASN A 122 -6.46 -3.22 -17.23
CA ASN A 122 -7.81 -3.77 -17.34
C ASN A 122 -8.07 -4.87 -16.32
N LYS A 123 -7.07 -5.71 -16.06
CA LYS A 123 -7.19 -6.79 -15.08
C LYS A 123 -7.33 -6.25 -13.67
N LEU A 124 -6.55 -5.23 -13.30
CA LEU A 124 -6.63 -4.60 -11.98
C LEU A 124 -7.96 -3.85 -11.81
N LEU A 125 -8.44 -3.19 -12.86
CA LEU A 125 -9.69 -2.43 -12.82
C LEU A 125 -10.87 -3.29 -12.37
N LYS A 126 -10.97 -4.52 -12.87
CA LYS A 126 -12.02 -5.46 -12.45
C LYS A 126 -11.98 -5.73 -10.95
N THR A 127 -10.79 -5.90 -10.39
CA THR A 127 -10.62 -6.12 -8.95
C THR A 127 -11.00 -4.88 -8.14
N LEU A 128 -10.70 -3.70 -8.65
CA LEU A 128 -11.08 -2.44 -7.99
C LEU A 128 -12.59 -2.21 -8.00
N GLU A 129 -13.28 -2.69 -9.03
CA GLU A 129 -14.74 -2.60 -9.12
C GLU A 129 -15.45 -3.59 -8.17
N GLU A 130 -14.83 -4.74 -7.92
CA GLU A 130 -15.36 -5.79 -7.03
C GLU A 130 -14.33 -6.15 -5.96
N PRO A 131 -14.09 -5.25 -4.98
CA PRO A 131 -13.01 -5.45 -4.01
C PRO A 131 -13.32 -6.57 -3.02
N GLN A 132 -12.27 -7.28 -2.61
CA GLN A 132 -12.33 -8.22 -1.51
C GLN A 132 -12.42 -7.47 -0.18
N LYS A 133 -13.09 -8.08 0.81
CA LYS A 133 -13.16 -7.52 2.16
C LYS A 133 -11.75 -7.46 2.80
N ALA A 134 -11.52 -6.43 3.59
CA ALA A 134 -10.30 -6.23 4.35
C ALA A 134 -9.04 -6.11 3.47
N VAL A 135 -9.20 -5.68 2.21
CA VAL A 135 -8.11 -5.44 1.28
C VAL A 135 -8.08 -3.96 0.89
N SER A 136 -6.91 -3.35 0.95
CA SER A 136 -6.70 -1.98 0.46
C SER A 136 -5.50 -1.96 -0.49
N ILE A 137 -5.69 -1.31 -1.64
CA ILE A 137 -4.67 -1.18 -2.69
C ILE A 137 -4.33 0.30 -2.85
N PHE A 138 -3.05 0.61 -2.78
CA PHE A 138 -2.54 1.98 -2.89
C PHE A 138 -1.73 2.19 -4.16
#